data_946cb50e42b42aed53f3880eadb43a71
#
_entry.id   946cb50e42b42aed53f3880eadb43a71
#
_cell.length_a   1.000
_cell.length_b   1.000
_cell.length_c   1.000
_cell.angle_alpha   90.00
_cell.angle_beta   90.00
_cell.angle_gamma   90.00
#
_symmetry.space_group_name_H-M   'P 1'
#
loop_
_entity.id
_entity.type
_entity.pdbx_description
1 polymer ?
#
loop_
_entity_poly.entity_id
_entity_poly.type
_entity_poly.pdbx_seq_one_letter_code
_entity_poly.pdbx_strand_id
1 'polypeptide(L)'
;MASFFDQPQDTAAAKADSPRPSPQNKHVWATLDGKDAALSRLAKQVAWRQGRHIQHHVALCDGCEALQSRLTNRFIDFTQVLDFIHADEYLWDVANSLLGETNEERTEWMADHALQMLSGQTEQLIADFRHLAQAASTPSSQREQLGKAANYFERNLPYMDYPTYLARGWPIASGVIEGACRHFVKDRCELSGMRWNQDGAENLLHLRAVAENDDWDAYHDFRKRQRHSRLYRSPVPSQTAAEFQALDDVTAARADSSSTTDRQITVSQPVNSHHRKNYQELPLAV
;
A
#
# COMPACT_ATOMS: atom_id res chain seq x y z
N MET A 1 -3.01 4.24 0.53
CA MET A 1 -2.27 5.45 0.13
C MET A 1 -2.13 5.49 -1.38
N ALA A 2 -2.27 6.65 -2.01
CA ALA A 2 -1.98 6.84 -3.41
C ALA A 2 -0.89 7.91 -3.57
N SER A 3 0.11 7.66 -4.39
CA SER A 3 1.22 8.59 -4.61
C SER A 3 1.70 8.54 -6.06
N PHE A 4 2.32 9.63 -6.48
CA PHE A 4 3.00 9.73 -7.77
C PHE A 4 4.51 9.71 -7.56
N PHE A 5 5.21 9.03 -8.44
CA PHE A 5 6.67 9.01 -8.48
C PHE A 5 7.14 9.54 -9.84
N ASP A 6 8.16 10.38 -9.82
CA ASP A 6 8.86 10.75 -11.04
C ASP A 6 9.80 9.60 -11.43
N GLN A 7 9.79 9.23 -12.72
CA GLN A 7 10.76 8.28 -13.26
C GLN A 7 12.08 9.00 -13.56
N PRO A 8 13.24 8.37 -13.29
CA PRO A 8 14.50 8.85 -13.84
C PRO A 8 14.44 8.77 -15.37
N GLN A 9 14.71 9.87 -16.06
CA GLN A 9 14.68 9.92 -17.53
C GLN A 9 15.85 9.19 -18.22
N ASP A 10 16.86 8.74 -17.46
CA ASP A 10 18.02 8.05 -18.01
C ASP A 10 18.23 6.68 -17.37
N THR A 11 18.04 5.63 -18.17
CA THR A 11 18.37 4.23 -17.84
C THR A 11 19.87 3.94 -17.93
N ALA A 12 20.72 4.93 -18.20
CA ALA A 12 22.16 4.78 -18.20
C ALA A 12 22.68 4.89 -16.77
N ALA A 13 22.97 3.73 -16.17
CA ALA A 13 23.77 3.58 -14.95
C ALA A 13 23.45 4.64 -13.88
N ALA A 14 22.28 4.51 -13.24
CA ALA A 14 22.01 5.22 -12.01
C ALA A 14 23.15 4.90 -11.04
N LYS A 15 24.01 5.90 -10.75
CA LYS A 15 25.06 5.78 -9.74
C LYS A 15 24.40 5.32 -8.45
N ALA A 16 24.94 4.32 -7.80
CA ALA A 16 24.45 3.70 -6.57
C ALA A 16 24.20 4.69 -5.39
N ASP A 17 24.49 5.97 -5.58
CA ASP A 17 24.41 7.05 -4.59
C ASP A 17 23.32 8.10 -4.85
N SER A 18 22.48 7.98 -5.87
CA SER A 18 21.38 8.94 -6.02
C SER A 18 20.20 8.54 -5.14
N PRO A 19 19.73 9.44 -4.26
CA PRO A 19 18.56 9.13 -3.42
C PRO A 19 17.36 8.84 -4.30
N ARG A 20 16.60 7.79 -3.94
CA ARG A 20 15.37 7.43 -4.64
C ARG A 20 14.43 8.63 -4.69
N PRO A 21 13.80 8.94 -5.84
CA PRO A 21 12.86 10.05 -5.92
C PRO A 21 11.75 9.93 -4.88
N SER A 22 11.45 11.02 -4.20
CA SER A 22 10.33 11.05 -3.26
C SER A 22 8.99 11.03 -3.99
N PRO A 23 7.97 10.34 -3.44
CA PRO A 23 6.65 10.34 -4.04
C PRO A 23 6.07 11.76 -4.05
N GLN A 24 5.49 12.14 -5.20
CA GLN A 24 4.85 13.44 -5.41
C GLN A 24 3.32 13.30 -5.32
N ASN A 25 2.64 14.41 -4.99
CA ASN A 25 1.18 14.48 -4.91
C ASN A 25 0.55 13.31 -4.13
N LYS A 26 1.12 13.00 -2.97
CA LYS A 26 0.59 11.95 -2.08
C LYS A 26 -0.83 12.28 -1.66
N HIS A 27 -1.68 11.25 -1.60
CA HIS A 27 -3.00 11.33 -1.02
C HIS A 27 -3.19 10.17 -0.04
N VAL A 28 -3.54 10.50 1.20
CA VAL A 28 -3.69 9.52 2.28
C VAL A 28 -5.12 9.53 2.78
N TRP A 29 -5.69 8.35 2.94
CA TRP A 29 -7.01 8.19 3.51
C TRP A 29 -7.13 6.83 4.19
N ALA A 30 -7.91 6.77 5.27
CA ALA A 30 -8.23 5.53 5.96
C ALA A 30 -9.71 5.49 6.31
N THR A 31 -10.28 4.29 6.41
CA THR A 31 -11.69 4.07 6.79
C THR A 31 -11.85 2.75 7.54
N LEU A 32 -12.83 2.71 8.42
CA LEU A 32 -13.32 1.51 9.10
C LEU A 32 -14.46 0.80 8.35
N ASP A 33 -14.97 1.42 7.26
CA ASP A 33 -16.07 0.88 6.45
C ASP A 33 -15.65 -0.30 5.56
N GLY A 34 -14.38 -0.70 5.65
CA GLY A 34 -13.84 -1.88 4.99
C GLY A 34 -13.26 -1.63 3.59
N LYS A 35 -12.75 -2.73 3.00
CA LYS A 35 -11.96 -2.70 1.76
C LYS A 35 -12.72 -2.12 0.57
N ASP A 36 -14.01 -2.41 0.45
CA ASP A 36 -14.82 -1.94 -0.71
C ASP A 36 -15.06 -0.43 -0.66
N ALA A 37 -15.26 0.15 0.53
CA ALA A 37 -15.37 1.60 0.71
C ALA A 37 -14.03 2.28 0.39
N ALA A 38 -12.92 1.74 0.92
CA ALA A 38 -11.57 2.23 0.64
C ALA A 38 -11.26 2.24 -0.86
N LEU A 39 -11.49 1.10 -1.55
CA LEU A 39 -11.23 0.98 -2.97
C LEU A 39 -12.17 1.82 -3.84
N SER A 40 -13.41 2.06 -3.39
CA SER A 40 -14.34 2.94 -4.10
C SER A 40 -13.86 4.39 -4.07
N ARG A 41 -13.36 4.86 -2.94
CA ARG A 41 -12.75 6.18 -2.83
C ARG A 41 -11.46 6.27 -3.64
N LEU A 42 -10.61 5.24 -3.55
CA LEU A 42 -9.37 5.18 -4.34
C LEU A 42 -9.64 5.24 -5.84
N ALA A 43 -10.67 4.52 -6.33
CA ALA A 43 -11.05 4.55 -7.74
C ALA A 43 -11.47 5.96 -8.21
N LYS A 44 -12.15 6.74 -7.35
CA LYS A 44 -12.46 8.14 -7.66
C LYS A 44 -11.20 8.99 -7.78
N GLN A 45 -10.25 8.82 -6.85
CA GLN A 45 -8.95 9.52 -6.88
C GLN A 45 -8.14 9.16 -8.13
N VAL A 46 -8.13 7.88 -8.50
CA VAL A 46 -7.47 7.42 -9.73
C VAL A 46 -8.13 8.05 -10.96
N ALA A 47 -9.44 7.95 -11.10
CA ALA A 47 -10.18 8.51 -12.24
C ALA A 47 -9.94 10.02 -12.39
N TRP A 48 -9.91 10.73 -11.26
CA TRP A 48 -9.67 12.15 -11.24
C TRP A 48 -8.23 12.53 -11.65
N ARG A 49 -7.23 11.72 -11.27
CA ARG A 49 -5.82 11.95 -11.59
C ARG A 49 -5.41 11.41 -12.96
N GLN A 50 -6.32 10.66 -13.62
CA GLN A 50 -6.06 10.06 -14.91
C GLN A 50 -5.79 11.14 -15.98
N GLY A 51 -4.71 10.95 -16.76
CA GLY A 51 -4.36 11.88 -17.82
C GLY A 51 -3.28 11.29 -18.72
N ARG A 52 -3.04 11.93 -19.89
CA ARG A 52 -2.04 11.45 -20.88
C ARG A 52 -0.60 11.44 -20.35
N HIS A 53 -0.34 12.14 -19.25
CA HIS A 53 0.96 12.18 -18.57
C HIS A 53 1.22 10.94 -17.71
N ILE A 54 0.19 10.14 -17.41
CA ILE A 54 0.34 8.88 -16.65
C ILE A 54 0.67 7.77 -17.64
N GLN A 55 1.89 7.24 -17.57
CA GLN A 55 2.34 6.16 -18.45
C GLN A 55 2.08 4.79 -17.87
N HIS A 56 2.18 4.64 -16.55
CA HIS A 56 2.05 3.37 -15.87
C HIS A 56 1.21 3.50 -14.60
N HIS A 57 0.41 2.48 -14.34
CA HIS A 57 -0.35 2.34 -13.11
C HIS A 57 0.17 1.12 -12.36
N VAL A 58 0.54 1.30 -11.10
CA VAL A 58 1.07 0.23 -10.25
C VAL A 58 0.23 0.13 -8.99
N ALA A 59 -0.21 -1.08 -8.65
CA ALA A 59 -0.90 -1.39 -7.41
C ALA A 59 -0.02 -2.31 -6.56
N LEU A 60 0.48 -1.78 -5.45
CA LEU A 60 1.30 -2.52 -4.51
C LEU A 60 0.44 -3.07 -3.38
N CYS A 61 0.52 -4.36 -3.07
CA CYS A 61 -0.28 -4.99 -2.01
C CYS A 61 0.45 -6.12 -1.28
N ASP A 62 -0.04 -6.46 -0.09
CA ASP A 62 0.52 -7.42 0.86
C ASP A 62 0.28 -8.92 0.53
N GLY A 63 -0.25 -9.23 -0.62
CA GLY A 63 -0.60 -10.61 -0.99
C GLY A 63 -1.90 -11.12 -0.33
N CYS A 64 -2.72 -10.25 0.24
CA CYS A 64 -4.06 -10.61 0.70
C CYS A 64 -4.95 -10.94 -0.52
N GLU A 65 -5.32 -12.22 -0.69
CA GLU A 65 -6.08 -12.71 -1.84
C GLU A 65 -7.38 -11.94 -2.08
N ALA A 66 -8.15 -11.68 -1.00
CA ALA A 66 -9.39 -10.93 -1.07
C ALA A 66 -9.20 -9.50 -1.59
N LEU A 67 -8.01 -8.95 -1.45
CA LEU A 67 -7.66 -7.64 -1.87
C LEU A 67 -7.13 -7.64 -3.30
N GLN A 68 -6.23 -8.57 -3.63
CA GLN A 68 -5.74 -8.80 -4.99
C GLN A 68 -6.91 -9.01 -5.96
N SER A 69 -7.90 -9.84 -5.59
CA SER A 69 -9.09 -10.08 -6.40
C SER A 69 -9.90 -8.80 -6.64
N ARG A 70 -10.04 -7.95 -5.61
CA ARG A 70 -10.74 -6.66 -5.75
C ARG A 70 -9.96 -5.67 -6.62
N LEU A 71 -8.63 -5.66 -6.51
CA LEU A 71 -7.77 -4.84 -7.35
C LEU A 71 -7.85 -5.27 -8.81
N THR A 72 -7.74 -6.57 -9.10
CA THR A 72 -7.90 -7.12 -10.46
C THR A 72 -9.22 -6.69 -11.10
N ASN A 73 -10.31 -6.76 -10.34
CA ASN A 73 -11.63 -6.46 -10.86
C ASN A 73 -11.89 -4.95 -11.05
N ARG A 74 -11.28 -4.10 -10.24
CA ARG A 74 -11.58 -2.66 -10.20
C ARG A 74 -10.55 -1.81 -10.91
N PHE A 75 -9.29 -2.25 -10.96
CA PHE A 75 -8.14 -1.54 -11.53
C PHE A 75 -7.48 -2.40 -12.62
N ILE A 76 -8.23 -2.66 -13.69
CA ILE A 76 -7.86 -3.60 -14.76
C ILE A 76 -6.53 -3.22 -15.43
N ASP A 77 -6.27 -1.90 -15.59
CA ASP A 77 -5.08 -1.38 -16.26
C ASP A 77 -3.87 -1.23 -15.31
N PHE A 78 -4.00 -1.70 -14.06
CA PHE A 78 -2.92 -1.61 -13.09
C PHE A 78 -2.06 -2.87 -13.08
N THR A 79 -0.74 -2.69 -13.08
CA THR A 79 0.18 -3.78 -12.78
C THR A 79 0.19 -4.00 -11.26
N GLN A 80 -0.26 -5.17 -10.83
CA GLN A 80 -0.16 -5.54 -9.42
C GLN A 80 1.26 -5.97 -9.10
N VAL A 81 1.77 -5.50 -7.97
CA VAL A 81 3.08 -5.83 -7.43
C VAL A 81 2.90 -6.35 -6.01
N LEU A 82 3.44 -7.53 -5.73
CA LEU A 82 3.51 -8.02 -4.36
C LEU A 82 4.51 -7.18 -3.57
N ASP A 83 4.10 -6.73 -2.40
CA ASP A 83 4.99 -6.02 -1.49
C ASP A 83 6.17 -6.91 -1.09
N PHE A 84 7.38 -6.47 -1.44
CA PHE A 84 8.61 -7.20 -1.18
C PHE A 84 8.86 -7.38 0.33
N ILE A 85 8.50 -6.41 1.17
CA ILE A 85 8.66 -6.53 2.63
C ILE A 85 7.83 -7.69 3.16
N HIS A 86 6.58 -7.83 2.70
CA HIS A 86 5.73 -8.95 3.11
C HIS A 86 6.21 -10.30 2.55
N ALA A 87 6.82 -10.32 1.36
CA ALA A 87 7.46 -11.53 0.85
C ALA A 87 8.70 -11.89 1.70
N ASP A 88 9.47 -10.90 2.09
CA ASP A 88 10.67 -11.02 2.92
C ASP A 88 10.35 -11.58 4.33
N GLU A 89 9.20 -11.25 4.91
CA GLU A 89 8.72 -11.80 6.19
C GLU A 89 8.61 -13.34 6.14
N TYR A 90 8.16 -13.91 5.03
CA TYR A 90 8.11 -15.36 4.85
C TYR A 90 9.49 -15.99 4.75
N LEU A 91 10.47 -15.29 4.18
CA LEU A 91 11.86 -15.75 4.20
C LEU A 91 12.43 -15.73 5.61
N TRP A 92 12.15 -14.68 6.40
CA TRP A 92 12.55 -14.63 7.81
C TRP A 92 11.96 -15.77 8.63
N ASP A 93 10.69 -16.10 8.42
CA ASP A 93 10.04 -17.22 9.09
C ASP A 93 10.71 -18.55 8.75
N VAL A 94 11.09 -18.76 7.50
CA VAL A 94 11.85 -19.95 7.06
C VAL A 94 13.25 -19.95 7.68
N ALA A 95 14.00 -18.85 7.62
CA ALA A 95 15.34 -18.72 8.19
C ALA A 95 15.32 -19.01 9.71
N ASN A 96 14.36 -18.43 10.44
CA ASN A 96 14.21 -18.66 11.85
C ASN A 96 13.89 -20.13 12.17
N SER A 97 13.09 -20.78 11.34
CA SER A 97 12.73 -22.19 11.52
C SER A 97 13.91 -23.13 11.22
N LEU A 98 14.72 -22.82 10.19
CA LEU A 98 15.84 -23.66 9.76
C LEU A 98 17.09 -23.49 10.63
N LEU A 99 17.43 -22.24 10.98
CA LEU A 99 18.69 -21.89 11.61
C LEU A 99 18.53 -21.54 13.09
N GLY A 100 17.33 -21.20 13.53
CA GLY A 100 17.04 -20.73 14.88
C GLY A 100 17.19 -19.20 15.02
N GLU A 101 16.40 -18.58 15.91
CA GLU A 101 16.31 -17.12 16.05
C GLU A 101 17.60 -16.41 16.49
N THR A 102 18.52 -17.12 17.11
CA THR A 102 19.78 -16.56 17.62
C THR A 102 20.97 -16.77 16.69
N ASN A 103 20.81 -17.49 15.59
CA ASN A 103 21.92 -17.76 14.67
C ASN A 103 22.21 -16.55 13.77
N GLU A 104 23.45 -16.09 13.74
CA GLU A 104 23.90 -14.95 12.93
C GLU A 104 23.87 -15.24 11.41
N GLU A 105 24.01 -16.51 11.00
CA GLU A 105 23.95 -16.93 9.60
C GLU A 105 22.60 -16.66 8.94
N ARG A 106 21.55 -16.40 9.73
CA ARG A 106 20.23 -16.04 9.20
C ARG A 106 20.27 -14.81 8.31
N THR A 107 21.06 -13.82 8.66
CA THR A 107 21.14 -12.56 7.90
C THR A 107 21.73 -12.78 6.52
N GLU A 108 22.78 -13.60 6.43
CA GLU A 108 23.36 -13.96 5.15
C GLU A 108 22.41 -14.81 4.31
N TRP A 109 21.81 -15.85 4.94
CA TRP A 109 20.79 -16.68 4.31
C TRP A 109 19.65 -15.84 3.74
N MET A 110 19.14 -14.89 4.52
CA MET A 110 18.10 -13.96 4.11
C MET A 110 18.53 -13.11 2.91
N ALA A 111 19.73 -12.52 2.96
CA ALA A 111 20.24 -11.68 1.88
C ALA A 111 20.34 -12.46 0.56
N ASP A 112 20.82 -13.70 0.60
CA ASP A 112 20.95 -14.55 -0.57
C ASP A 112 19.59 -14.89 -1.20
N HIS A 113 18.61 -15.28 -0.39
CA HIS A 113 17.28 -15.66 -0.88
C HIS A 113 16.44 -14.43 -1.30
N ALA A 114 16.61 -13.29 -0.62
CA ALA A 114 16.04 -12.02 -1.05
C ALA A 114 16.61 -11.59 -2.42
N LEU A 115 17.93 -11.72 -2.60
CA LEU A 115 18.59 -11.44 -3.88
C LEU A 115 18.11 -12.38 -4.98
N GLN A 116 17.90 -13.66 -4.66
CA GLN A 116 17.33 -14.64 -5.58
C GLN A 116 15.93 -14.23 -6.07
N MET A 117 15.04 -13.79 -5.16
CA MET A 117 13.74 -13.24 -5.54
C MET A 117 13.86 -11.97 -6.39
N LEU A 118 14.70 -11.02 -5.98
CA LEU A 118 14.92 -9.78 -6.71
C LEU A 118 15.53 -9.99 -8.10
N SER A 119 16.22 -11.11 -8.29
CA SER A 119 16.80 -11.53 -9.57
C SER A 119 15.83 -12.33 -10.45
N GLY A 120 14.56 -12.52 -10.03
CA GLY A 120 13.54 -13.25 -10.79
C GLY A 120 13.64 -14.76 -10.69
N GLN A 121 14.34 -15.29 -9.70
CA GLN A 121 14.53 -16.74 -9.49
C GLN A 121 13.54 -17.31 -8.46
N THR A 122 12.38 -16.68 -8.30
CA THR A 122 11.37 -17.08 -7.31
C THR A 122 10.86 -18.52 -7.57
N GLU A 123 10.73 -18.94 -8.82
CA GLU A 123 10.33 -20.32 -9.16
C GLU A 123 11.35 -21.35 -8.63
N GLN A 124 12.64 -21.05 -8.77
CA GLN A 124 13.70 -21.91 -8.24
C GLN A 124 13.64 -21.96 -6.71
N LEU A 125 13.45 -20.84 -6.07
CA LEU A 125 13.29 -20.74 -4.61
C LEU A 125 12.13 -21.59 -4.11
N ILE A 126 10.98 -21.56 -4.79
CA ILE A 126 9.82 -22.41 -4.49
C ILE A 126 10.18 -23.89 -4.61
N ALA A 127 10.89 -24.26 -5.67
CA ALA A 127 11.31 -25.64 -5.90
C ALA A 127 12.26 -26.12 -4.80
N ASP A 128 13.22 -25.29 -4.40
CA ASP A 128 14.18 -25.60 -3.33
C ASP A 128 13.47 -25.78 -1.98
N PHE A 129 12.51 -24.93 -1.65
CA PHE A 129 11.71 -25.06 -0.42
C PHE A 129 10.87 -26.33 -0.41
N ARG A 130 10.28 -26.70 -1.55
CA ARG A 130 9.52 -27.95 -1.68
C ARG A 130 10.42 -29.17 -1.56
N HIS A 131 11.60 -29.14 -2.16
CA HIS A 131 12.59 -30.21 -2.06
C HIS A 131 13.06 -30.39 -0.61
N LEU A 132 13.42 -29.32 0.08
CA LEU A 132 13.79 -29.34 1.50
C LEU A 132 12.66 -29.88 2.39
N ALA A 133 11.42 -29.48 2.13
CA ALA A 133 10.26 -29.94 2.88
C ALA A 133 10.00 -31.46 2.71
N GLN A 134 10.39 -32.05 1.58
CA GLN A 134 10.23 -33.49 1.30
C GLN A 134 11.37 -34.34 1.85
N ALA A 135 12.51 -33.77 2.22
CA ALA A 135 13.65 -34.50 2.74
C ALA A 135 13.27 -35.22 4.05
N ALA A 136 13.65 -36.49 4.18
CA ALA A 136 13.32 -37.34 5.32
C ALA A 136 13.87 -36.80 6.64
N SER A 137 14.98 -36.06 6.59
CA SER A 137 15.64 -35.44 7.75
C SER A 137 14.97 -34.16 8.24
N THR A 138 14.02 -33.56 7.49
CA THR A 138 13.39 -32.28 7.83
C THR A 138 12.35 -32.46 8.91
N PRO A 139 12.45 -31.78 10.08
CA PRO A 139 11.46 -31.81 11.12
C PRO A 139 10.08 -31.32 10.66
N SER A 140 9.00 -31.78 11.30
CA SER A 140 7.63 -31.44 10.87
C SER A 140 7.34 -29.93 10.93
N SER A 141 7.87 -29.22 11.93
CA SER A 141 7.72 -27.77 12.06
C SER A 141 8.41 -27.01 10.92
N GLN A 142 9.61 -27.42 10.55
CA GLN A 142 10.34 -26.81 9.42
C GLN A 142 9.65 -27.11 8.09
N ARG A 143 9.15 -28.33 7.93
CA ARG A 143 8.37 -28.74 6.74
C ARG A 143 7.11 -27.88 6.58
N GLU A 144 6.43 -27.57 7.70
CA GLU A 144 5.26 -26.70 7.67
C GLU A 144 5.61 -25.28 7.22
N GLN A 145 6.69 -24.69 7.75
CA GLN A 145 7.10 -23.33 7.39
C GLN A 145 7.58 -23.23 5.93
N LEU A 146 8.38 -24.18 5.49
CA LEU A 146 8.80 -24.28 4.08
C LEU A 146 7.58 -24.40 3.15
N GLY A 147 6.59 -25.25 3.53
CA GLY A 147 5.35 -25.39 2.79
C GLY A 147 4.51 -24.12 2.73
N LYS A 148 4.40 -23.39 3.83
CA LYS A 148 3.69 -22.10 3.89
C LYS A 148 4.35 -21.06 2.95
N ALA A 149 5.67 -20.92 3.03
CA ALA A 149 6.40 -19.98 2.21
C ALA A 149 6.30 -20.35 0.71
N ALA A 150 6.51 -21.61 0.36
CA ALA A 150 6.39 -22.10 -1.02
C ALA A 150 4.98 -21.85 -1.59
N ASN A 151 3.92 -22.15 -0.83
CA ASN A 151 2.55 -21.93 -1.26
C ASN A 151 2.22 -20.44 -1.41
N TYR A 152 2.73 -19.60 -0.51
CA TYR A 152 2.56 -18.14 -0.59
C TYR A 152 3.23 -17.58 -1.83
N PHE A 153 4.49 -17.95 -2.10
CA PHE A 153 5.21 -17.46 -3.27
C PHE A 153 4.60 -17.99 -4.58
N GLU A 154 4.22 -19.26 -4.65
CA GLU A 154 3.59 -19.83 -5.83
C GLU A 154 2.28 -19.11 -6.20
N ARG A 155 1.43 -18.84 -5.20
CA ARG A 155 0.19 -18.09 -5.41
C ARG A 155 0.45 -16.66 -5.89
N ASN A 156 1.49 -16.02 -5.37
CA ASN A 156 1.80 -14.63 -5.66
C ASN A 156 2.81 -14.45 -6.82
N LEU A 157 3.30 -15.52 -7.39
CA LEU A 157 4.32 -15.52 -8.46
C LEU A 157 3.98 -14.54 -9.61
N PRO A 158 2.73 -14.43 -10.09
CA PRO A 158 2.37 -13.47 -11.13
C PRO A 158 2.60 -11.99 -10.78
N TYR A 159 2.80 -11.68 -9.51
CA TYR A 159 2.99 -10.33 -8.98
C TYR A 159 4.43 -10.07 -8.49
N MET A 160 5.38 -10.99 -8.78
CA MET A 160 6.75 -10.99 -8.25
C MET A 160 7.82 -10.79 -9.34
N ASP A 161 7.50 -10.16 -10.46
CA ASP A 161 8.49 -9.83 -11.51
C ASP A 161 9.34 -8.61 -11.08
N TYR A 162 10.01 -8.74 -9.93
CA TYR A 162 10.82 -7.67 -9.36
C TYR A 162 11.92 -7.15 -10.28
N PRO A 163 12.62 -7.96 -11.10
CA PRO A 163 13.60 -7.46 -12.04
C PRO A 163 13.03 -6.41 -13.00
N THR A 164 11.86 -6.71 -13.59
CA THR A 164 11.18 -5.77 -14.48
C THR A 164 10.71 -4.52 -13.74
N TYR A 165 10.16 -4.68 -12.53
CA TYR A 165 9.69 -3.53 -11.73
C TYR A 165 10.83 -2.60 -11.35
N LEU A 166 11.97 -3.16 -10.92
CA LEU A 166 13.17 -2.39 -10.59
C LEU A 166 13.77 -1.70 -11.81
N ALA A 167 13.86 -2.40 -12.95
CA ALA A 167 14.34 -1.82 -14.20
C ALA A 167 13.49 -0.64 -14.67
N ARG A 168 12.18 -0.65 -14.36
CA ARG A 168 11.25 0.45 -14.66
C ARG A 168 11.22 1.52 -13.56
N GLY A 169 11.98 1.38 -12.50
CA GLY A 169 11.96 2.28 -11.34
C GLY A 169 10.66 2.24 -10.53
N TRP A 170 9.86 1.19 -10.68
CA TRP A 170 8.60 1.05 -9.94
C TRP A 170 8.84 0.71 -8.48
N PRO A 171 7.95 1.14 -7.58
CA PRO A 171 8.04 0.76 -6.18
C PRO A 171 7.70 -0.72 -6.01
N ILE A 172 8.51 -1.42 -5.21
CA ILE A 172 8.31 -2.84 -4.88
C ILE A 172 8.03 -3.05 -3.39
N ALA A 173 8.07 -1.98 -2.58
CA ALA A 173 7.93 -2.08 -1.13
C ALA A 173 7.09 -0.94 -0.57
N SER A 174 6.28 -1.25 0.44
CA SER A 174 5.27 -0.39 1.03
C SER A 174 5.71 0.41 2.26
N GLY A 175 7.01 0.53 2.52
CA GLY A 175 7.52 1.21 3.72
C GLY A 175 6.95 2.61 3.97
N VAL A 176 6.56 3.33 2.91
CA VAL A 176 5.84 4.62 3.02
C VAL A 176 4.46 4.45 3.66
N ILE A 177 3.82 3.29 3.49
CA ILE A 177 2.48 3.01 3.99
C ILE A 177 2.53 2.58 5.44
N GLU A 178 3.51 1.77 5.80
CA GLU A 178 3.74 1.41 7.21
C GLU A 178 4.00 2.66 8.04
N GLY A 179 4.83 3.58 7.54
CA GLY A 179 5.03 4.89 8.12
C GLY A 179 3.74 5.67 8.24
N ALA A 180 2.91 5.70 7.20
CA ALA A 180 1.61 6.34 7.23
C ALA A 180 0.64 5.66 8.20
N CYS A 181 0.56 4.33 8.21
CA CYS A 181 -0.26 3.60 9.18
C CYS A 181 0.13 3.95 10.62
N ARG A 182 1.41 4.06 10.91
CA ARG A 182 1.89 4.47 12.22
C ARG A 182 1.46 5.89 12.56
N HIS A 183 1.83 6.87 11.73
CA HIS A 183 1.57 8.27 12.03
C HIS A 183 0.12 8.66 11.83
N PHE A 184 -0.54 8.15 10.80
CA PHE A 184 -1.89 8.51 10.44
C PHE A 184 -2.93 7.86 11.35
N VAL A 185 -2.75 6.57 11.71
CA VAL A 185 -3.74 5.80 12.48
C VAL A 185 -3.26 5.57 13.91
N LYS A 186 -2.15 4.84 14.11
CA LYS A 186 -1.75 4.35 15.44
C LYS A 186 -1.47 5.46 16.43
N ASP A 187 -0.74 6.49 16.04
CA ASP A 187 -0.39 7.62 16.93
C ASP A 187 -1.60 8.41 17.43
N ARG A 188 -2.79 8.18 16.88
CA ARG A 188 -4.01 8.89 17.26
C ARG A 188 -5.16 8.00 17.71
N CYS A 189 -5.13 6.73 17.35
CA CYS A 189 -6.21 5.80 17.68
C CYS A 189 -5.81 4.77 18.74
N GLU A 190 -4.50 4.51 18.93
CA GLU A 190 -4.01 3.42 19.78
C GLU A 190 -3.21 3.87 21.02
N LEU A 191 -2.90 5.18 21.16
CA LEU A 191 -2.07 5.66 22.29
C LEU A 191 -2.88 5.81 23.57
N SER A 192 -2.22 5.55 24.70
CA SER A 192 -2.69 5.90 26.06
C SER A 192 -4.05 5.32 26.44
N GLY A 193 -4.39 4.10 25.96
CA GLY A 193 -5.65 3.44 26.32
C GLY A 193 -6.89 4.13 25.71
N MET A 194 -6.73 4.86 24.63
CA MET A 194 -7.84 5.48 23.91
C MET A 194 -8.87 4.44 23.51
N ARG A 195 -10.15 4.79 23.71
CA ARG A 195 -11.29 3.98 23.30
C ARG A 195 -12.15 4.80 22.36
N TRP A 196 -12.42 4.26 21.21
CA TRP A 196 -13.21 4.91 20.17
C TRP A 196 -14.46 4.08 19.89
N ASN A 197 -15.59 4.76 19.67
CA ASN A 197 -16.66 4.15 18.89
C ASN A 197 -16.31 4.30 17.40
N GLN A 198 -16.97 3.53 16.55
CA GLN A 198 -16.67 3.51 15.12
C GLN A 198 -16.78 4.91 14.50
N ASP A 199 -17.89 5.61 14.75
CA ASP A 199 -18.12 6.96 14.20
C ASP A 199 -17.05 7.97 14.64
N GLY A 200 -16.63 7.90 15.91
CA GLY A 200 -15.60 8.78 16.44
C GLY A 200 -14.24 8.54 15.81
N ALA A 201 -13.88 7.27 15.62
CA ALA A 201 -12.64 6.91 14.95
C ALA A 201 -12.67 7.30 13.46
N GLU A 202 -13.76 7.01 12.76
CA GLU A 202 -13.92 7.38 11.34
C GLU A 202 -13.83 8.92 11.15
N ASN A 203 -14.53 9.70 11.97
CA ASN A 203 -14.45 11.15 11.92
C ASN A 203 -13.05 11.68 12.21
N LEU A 204 -12.30 11.06 13.14
CA LEU A 204 -10.92 11.41 13.41
C LEU A 204 -10.03 11.13 12.19
N LEU A 205 -10.17 9.95 11.56
CA LEU A 205 -9.41 9.59 10.37
C LEU A 205 -9.71 10.53 9.19
N HIS A 206 -10.97 10.96 9.03
CA HIS A 206 -11.33 11.96 8.02
C HIS A 206 -10.65 13.31 8.26
N LEU A 207 -10.64 13.80 9.50
CA LEU A 207 -9.94 15.06 9.84
C LEU A 207 -8.42 14.93 9.65
N ARG A 208 -7.86 13.77 9.96
CA ARG A 208 -6.45 13.53 9.71
C ARG A 208 -6.14 13.50 8.22
N ALA A 209 -7.02 12.92 7.39
CA ALA A 209 -6.87 12.97 5.95
C ALA A 209 -6.82 14.41 5.42
N VAL A 210 -7.70 15.29 5.91
CA VAL A 210 -7.65 16.72 5.59
C VAL A 210 -6.30 17.33 5.95
N ALA A 211 -5.75 17.02 7.13
CA ALA A 211 -4.46 17.54 7.58
C ALA A 211 -3.28 17.01 6.75
N GLU A 212 -3.22 15.70 6.51
CA GLU A 212 -2.11 15.07 5.80
C GLU A 212 -2.08 15.36 4.29
N ASN A 213 -3.24 15.71 3.72
CA ASN A 213 -3.38 16.08 2.32
C ASN A 213 -3.32 17.59 2.08
N ASP A 214 -3.15 18.41 3.14
CA ASP A 214 -3.16 19.87 3.09
C ASP A 214 -4.48 20.48 2.54
N ASP A 215 -5.62 19.84 2.88
CA ASP A 215 -6.95 20.20 2.38
C ASP A 215 -7.71 21.15 3.34
N TRP A 216 -7.03 21.85 4.27
CA TRP A 216 -7.67 22.67 5.30
C TRP A 216 -8.52 23.82 4.73
N ASP A 217 -8.04 24.52 3.72
CA ASP A 217 -8.77 25.63 3.13
C ASP A 217 -10.07 25.16 2.48
N ALA A 218 -10.01 24.06 1.71
CA ALA A 218 -11.17 23.44 1.09
C ALA A 218 -12.18 22.95 2.15
N TYR A 219 -11.69 22.33 3.24
CA TYR A 219 -12.52 21.91 4.36
C TYR A 219 -13.21 23.08 5.07
N HIS A 220 -12.49 24.16 5.35
CA HIS A 220 -13.08 25.34 5.98
C HIS A 220 -14.13 26.00 5.10
N ASP A 221 -13.92 26.11 3.81
CA ASP A 221 -14.90 26.66 2.88
C ASP A 221 -16.14 25.77 2.76
N PHE A 222 -15.95 24.44 2.72
CA PHE A 222 -17.07 23.50 2.83
C PHE A 222 -17.86 23.72 4.13
N ARG A 223 -17.19 23.82 5.27
CA ARG A 223 -17.82 24.04 6.59
C ARG A 223 -18.59 25.37 6.63
N LYS A 224 -18.04 26.44 6.06
CA LYS A 224 -18.73 27.75 5.96
C LYS A 224 -20.01 27.63 5.13
N ARG A 225 -19.95 26.98 3.95
CA ARG A 225 -21.13 26.75 3.10
C ARG A 225 -22.19 25.91 3.81
N GLN A 226 -21.81 24.82 4.45
CA GLN A 226 -22.72 23.96 5.21
C GLN A 226 -23.40 24.73 6.36
N ARG A 227 -22.63 25.53 7.12
CA ARG A 227 -23.16 26.36 8.20
C ARG A 227 -24.13 27.40 7.67
N HIS A 228 -23.78 28.11 6.61
CA HIS A 228 -24.65 29.10 5.98
C HIS A 228 -25.96 28.47 5.50
N SER A 229 -25.91 27.40 4.78
CA SER A 229 -27.10 26.66 4.31
C SER A 229 -28.01 26.24 5.46
N ARG A 230 -27.45 25.67 6.54
CA ARG A 230 -28.21 25.27 7.73
C ARG A 230 -28.87 26.44 8.45
N LEU A 231 -28.19 27.60 8.57
CA LEU A 231 -28.70 28.75 9.32
C LEU A 231 -29.73 29.55 8.54
N TYR A 232 -29.56 29.66 7.23
CA TYR A 232 -30.39 30.56 6.42
C TYR A 232 -31.42 29.79 5.56
N ARG A 233 -31.62 28.46 5.83
CA ARG A 233 -32.65 27.63 5.17
C ARG A 233 -32.66 27.72 3.64
N SER A 234 -31.56 28.06 3.01
CA SER A 234 -31.44 27.92 1.56
C SER A 234 -31.64 26.44 1.25
N PRO A 235 -32.60 26.06 0.40
CA PRO A 235 -32.72 24.69 -0.01
C PRO A 235 -31.39 24.29 -0.70
N VAL A 236 -30.57 23.50 -0.01
CA VAL A 236 -29.42 22.86 -0.67
C VAL A 236 -30.04 21.87 -1.63
N PRO A 237 -29.86 22.00 -2.94
CA PRO A 237 -30.11 20.89 -3.83
C PRO A 237 -29.34 19.69 -3.28
N SER A 238 -29.90 18.50 -3.32
CA SER A 238 -29.28 17.29 -2.81
C SER A 238 -28.07 16.93 -3.70
N GLN A 239 -26.98 17.68 -3.54
CA GLN A 239 -25.75 17.64 -4.32
C GLN A 239 -24.56 17.15 -3.49
N THR A 240 -24.80 16.37 -2.43
CA THR A 240 -23.71 15.82 -1.61
C THR A 240 -22.68 15.02 -2.43
N ALA A 241 -23.08 14.38 -3.52
CA ALA A 241 -22.14 13.72 -4.42
C ALA A 241 -21.38 14.73 -5.34
N ALA A 242 -22.05 15.79 -5.78
CA ALA A 242 -21.45 16.81 -6.66
C ALA A 242 -20.56 17.81 -5.90
N GLU A 243 -20.82 18.03 -4.61
CA GLU A 243 -19.98 18.90 -3.79
C GLU A 243 -18.69 18.22 -3.33
N PHE A 244 -18.70 16.91 -3.12
CA PHE A 244 -17.47 16.12 -3.00
C PHE A 244 -16.71 16.10 -4.34
N GLN A 245 -17.42 16.09 -5.46
CA GLN A 245 -16.83 16.26 -6.79
C GLN A 245 -16.17 17.63 -6.96
N ALA A 246 -16.76 18.70 -6.45
CA ALA A 246 -16.20 20.05 -6.53
C ALA A 246 -15.00 20.28 -5.57
N LEU A 247 -14.95 19.59 -4.45
CA LEU A 247 -13.74 19.50 -3.60
C LEU A 247 -12.62 18.77 -4.33
N ASP A 248 -12.96 17.71 -5.05
CA ASP A 248 -12.07 17.00 -5.92
C ASP A 248 -11.60 17.91 -7.10
N ASP A 249 -12.46 18.78 -7.64
CA ASP A 249 -12.16 19.71 -8.76
C ASP A 249 -11.26 20.90 -8.35
N VAL A 250 -11.36 21.40 -7.12
CA VAL A 250 -10.50 22.50 -6.62
C VAL A 250 -9.06 22.03 -6.40
N THR A 251 -8.88 20.80 -5.96
CA THR A 251 -7.56 20.17 -5.91
C THR A 251 -7.02 19.88 -7.32
N ALA A 252 -7.88 19.65 -8.35
CA ALA A 252 -7.51 19.47 -9.75
C ALA A 252 -6.82 20.68 -10.36
N ALA A 253 -7.39 21.85 -10.17
CA ALA A 253 -6.86 23.10 -10.73
C ALA A 253 -5.46 23.44 -10.20
N ARG A 254 -5.07 22.90 -9.01
CA ARG A 254 -3.71 23.05 -8.47
C ARG A 254 -2.72 22.06 -9.08
N ALA A 255 -3.17 20.88 -9.51
CA ALA A 255 -2.30 19.87 -10.13
C ALA A 255 -1.90 20.24 -11.57
N ASP A 256 -2.76 20.95 -12.29
CA ASP A 256 -2.49 21.40 -13.67
C ASP A 256 -1.42 22.52 -13.78
N SER A 257 -1.09 23.17 -12.66
CA SER A 257 -0.08 24.24 -12.64
C SER A 257 1.35 23.77 -12.41
N SER A 258 1.59 22.49 -12.14
CA SER A 258 2.91 21.93 -11.92
C SER A 258 3.32 20.98 -13.04
N SER A 259 4.19 21.48 -13.93
CA SER A 259 5.10 20.84 -14.89
C SER A 259 4.81 19.41 -15.38
N THR A 260 4.85 19.28 -16.70
CA THR A 260 5.01 18.12 -17.58
C THR A 260 6.14 17.17 -17.17
N THR A 261 5.95 16.38 -16.15
CA THR A 261 6.83 15.26 -15.81
C THR A 261 6.02 13.96 -15.85
N ASP A 262 6.56 12.94 -16.49
CA ASP A 262 5.98 11.58 -16.50
C ASP A 262 5.75 11.09 -15.08
N ARG A 263 4.49 10.76 -14.74
CA ARG A 263 4.10 10.43 -13.38
C ARG A 263 3.55 9.02 -13.30
N GLN A 264 4.00 8.31 -12.30
CA GLN A 264 3.52 6.98 -11.92
C GLN A 264 2.55 7.06 -10.75
N ILE A 265 1.41 6.39 -10.83
CA ILE A 265 0.51 6.26 -9.69
C ILE A 265 0.80 4.94 -8.99
N THR A 266 1.12 5.02 -7.71
CA THR A 266 1.24 3.84 -6.85
C THR A 266 0.06 3.79 -5.91
N VAL A 267 -0.65 2.68 -5.95
CA VAL A 267 -1.77 2.38 -5.05
C VAL A 267 -1.31 1.32 -4.06
N SER A 268 -1.41 1.60 -2.81
CA SER A 268 -0.97 0.71 -1.75
C SER A 268 -2.06 0.41 -0.72
N GLN A 269 -1.91 -0.65 0.02
CA GLN A 269 -2.95 -1.37 0.72
C GLN A 269 -2.73 -1.53 2.22
N PRO A 270 -3.76 -1.93 2.97
CA PRO A 270 -3.69 -2.06 4.41
C PRO A 270 -2.67 -3.13 4.83
N VAL A 271 -1.95 -2.80 5.89
CA VAL A 271 -1.11 -3.75 6.59
C VAL A 271 -2.00 -4.85 7.17
N ASN A 272 -1.89 -6.04 6.63
CA ASN A 272 -2.50 -7.21 7.27
C ASN A 272 -1.59 -7.60 8.43
N SER A 273 -2.05 -7.32 9.63
CA SER A 273 -1.27 -7.54 10.84
C SER A 273 -1.22 -9.04 11.19
N HIS A 274 -0.41 -9.81 10.47
CA HIS A 274 -0.13 -11.19 10.92
C HIS A 274 0.64 -11.23 12.26
N HIS A 275 1.13 -10.09 12.73
CA HIS A 275 1.78 -9.98 14.06
C HIS A 275 0.84 -9.69 15.22
N ARG A 276 -0.48 -9.58 15.00
CA ARG A 276 -1.43 -9.35 16.11
C ARG A 276 -1.97 -10.65 16.69
N LYS A 277 -1.19 -11.34 17.50
CA LYS A 277 -1.70 -12.48 18.27
C LYS A 277 -2.64 -12.10 19.43
N ASN A 278 -2.92 -10.82 19.75
CA ASN A 278 -3.69 -10.46 20.95
C ASN A 278 -4.54 -9.18 20.91
N TYR A 279 -4.93 -8.66 19.75
CA TYR A 279 -5.87 -7.52 19.72
C TYR A 279 -7.06 -7.82 18.81
N GLN A 280 -8.28 -7.54 19.31
CA GLN A 280 -9.50 -7.60 18.50
C GLN A 280 -9.32 -6.72 17.28
N GLU A 281 -9.23 -7.37 16.11
CA GLU A 281 -8.98 -6.73 14.84
C GLU A 281 -10.16 -5.87 14.41
N LEU A 282 -10.00 -4.57 14.45
CA LEU A 282 -10.81 -3.69 13.63
C LEU A 282 -10.25 -3.74 12.21
N PRO A 283 -11.05 -4.04 11.18
CA PRO A 283 -10.59 -4.08 9.79
C PRO A 283 -10.28 -2.66 9.32
N LEU A 284 -9.01 -2.25 9.44
CA LEU A 284 -8.53 -0.99 8.93
C LEU A 284 -8.19 -1.16 7.45
N ALA A 285 -8.85 -0.40 6.57
CA ALA A 285 -8.46 -0.23 5.19
C ALA A 285 -7.79 1.15 5.03
N VAL A 286 -6.55 1.17 4.59
CA VAL A 286 -5.73 2.39 4.38
C VAL A 286 -5.55 2.68 2.91
#